data_5a7edcaaf3bfe3f1743d324c1a457820
#
_entry.id   5a7edcaaf3bfe3f1743d324c1a457820
#
_cell.length_a   1.000
_cell.length_b   1.000
_cell.length_c   1.000
_cell.angle_alpha   90.00
_cell.angle_beta   90.00
_cell.angle_gamma   90.00
#
_symmetry.space_group_name_H-M   'P 1'
#
loop_
_entity.id
_entity.type
_entity.pdbx_description
1 polymer ?
#
loop_
_entity_poly.entity_id
_entity_poly.type
_entity_poly.pdbx_seq_one_letter_code
_entity_poly.pdbx_strand_id
1 'polypeptide(L)'
;MIDLRHWMRIFVLWALVGTFSFITAAKLAYSWFRKRGNYFYVKPHKKPAVLNEFKDGYFDLSEVRLHYVEAGDPNRPKMLFVHGFPQFWYCWRHQLRHFQKDYHVIALDMRGYNESDKPHGIDNYRIDRLVKDLDEVIQQLGGKTTLIGHDWGAIVCWSLAAERPSIIDKLIIMNVPEPRAFRHVISTSARQLLASWYMFMFQAPYLPESVFRAEDLKTVETMLRKSIKDKAKMTDDDIEAYKYALSQPYGLTGPLNYYRAAPRYMHDVHRQRELTGLIQSKTLIIWGELDTALTVAGAHASLRFCADAQLKLIPTASHFVQEDEPEKVNAYIEDFIAQVDWPTLDDATAKAAL
;
A
#
# COMPACT_ATOMS: atom_id res chain seq x y z
N MET A 1 -1.43 37.35 -10.38
CA MET A 1 -0.81 36.73 -11.57
C MET A 1 -1.17 35.25 -11.58
N ILE A 2 -1.81 34.80 -12.66
CA ILE A 2 -2.16 33.39 -12.84
C ILE A 2 -0.83 32.66 -13.05
N ASP A 3 -0.51 31.70 -12.17
CA ASP A 3 0.73 30.89 -12.30
C ASP A 3 0.60 29.96 -13.52
N LEU A 4 1.18 30.39 -14.64
CA LEU A 4 1.18 29.63 -15.90
C LEU A 4 1.78 28.23 -15.72
N ARG A 5 2.76 28.07 -14.80
CA ARG A 5 3.37 26.77 -14.49
C ARG A 5 2.37 25.83 -13.80
N HIS A 6 1.48 26.36 -12.97
CA HIS A 6 0.42 25.58 -12.33
C HIS A 6 -0.56 25.04 -13.36
N TRP A 7 -1.03 25.89 -14.29
CA TRP A 7 -1.95 25.47 -15.35
C TRP A 7 -1.31 24.48 -16.34
N MET A 8 -0.04 24.67 -16.70
CA MET A 8 0.68 23.69 -17.51
C MET A 8 0.78 22.32 -16.84
N ARG A 9 1.04 22.25 -15.55
CA ARG A 9 1.07 20.99 -14.79
C ARG A 9 -0.29 20.28 -14.80
N ILE A 10 -1.36 21.02 -14.57
CA ILE A 10 -2.74 20.50 -14.65
C ILE A 10 -3.04 19.98 -16.05
N PHE A 11 -2.70 20.72 -17.09
CA PHE A 11 -2.89 20.31 -18.48
C PHE A 11 -2.14 19.01 -18.80
N VAL A 12 -0.86 18.92 -18.44
CA VAL A 12 -0.06 17.72 -18.65
C VAL A 12 -0.64 16.52 -17.89
N LEU A 13 -1.07 16.71 -16.65
CA LEU A 13 -1.70 15.66 -15.86
C LEU A 13 -2.95 15.11 -16.57
N TRP A 14 -3.87 15.99 -17.01
CA TRP A 14 -5.09 15.56 -17.68
C TRP A 14 -4.86 15.00 -19.08
N ALA A 15 -3.82 15.45 -19.79
CA ALA A 15 -3.39 14.86 -21.04
C ALA A 15 -2.90 13.41 -20.83
N LEU A 16 -2.11 13.14 -19.79
CA LEU A 16 -1.69 11.79 -19.42
C LEU A 16 -2.89 10.92 -19.02
N VAL A 17 -3.79 11.43 -18.20
CA VAL A 17 -5.05 10.75 -17.85
C VAL A 17 -5.83 10.36 -19.10
N GLY A 18 -6.05 11.31 -20.02
CA GLY A 18 -6.77 11.07 -21.28
C GLY A 18 -6.08 10.01 -22.15
N THR A 19 -4.76 10.11 -22.33
CA THR A 19 -3.98 9.20 -23.16
C THR A 19 -4.01 7.76 -22.62
N PHE A 20 -3.68 7.56 -21.35
CA PHE A 20 -3.66 6.22 -20.77
C PHE A 20 -5.06 5.62 -20.64
N SER A 21 -6.07 6.44 -20.35
CA SER A 21 -7.47 6.00 -20.32
C SER A 21 -7.96 5.58 -21.69
N PHE A 22 -7.65 6.33 -22.74
CA PHE A 22 -8.03 5.99 -24.12
C PHE A 22 -7.40 4.68 -24.56
N ILE A 23 -6.07 4.50 -24.37
CA ILE A 23 -5.36 3.26 -24.70
C ILE A 23 -5.96 2.06 -23.96
N THR A 24 -6.25 2.23 -22.68
CA THR A 24 -6.81 1.16 -21.84
C THR A 24 -8.24 0.82 -22.27
N ALA A 25 -9.07 1.82 -22.53
CA ALA A 25 -10.45 1.64 -23.00
C ALA A 25 -10.49 0.94 -24.36
N ALA A 26 -9.60 1.31 -25.31
CA ALA A 26 -9.50 0.66 -26.61
C ALA A 26 -9.12 -0.82 -26.48
N LYS A 27 -8.12 -1.14 -25.63
CA LYS A 27 -7.72 -2.54 -25.35
C LYS A 27 -8.87 -3.34 -24.73
N LEU A 28 -9.56 -2.75 -23.76
CA LEU A 28 -10.68 -3.37 -23.06
C LEU A 28 -11.86 -3.64 -24.02
N ALA A 29 -12.20 -2.65 -24.86
CA ALA A 29 -13.25 -2.79 -25.86
C ALA A 29 -12.91 -3.86 -26.90
N TYR A 30 -11.67 -3.91 -27.39
CA TYR A 30 -11.19 -4.95 -28.29
C TYR A 30 -11.30 -6.35 -27.67
N SER A 31 -10.87 -6.50 -26.41
CA SER A 31 -10.95 -7.77 -25.70
C SER A 31 -12.39 -8.20 -25.47
N TRP A 32 -13.26 -7.27 -25.06
CA TRP A 32 -14.69 -7.52 -24.92
C TRP A 32 -15.35 -7.95 -26.24
N PHE A 33 -15.04 -7.26 -27.36
CA PHE A 33 -15.58 -7.59 -28.68
C PHE A 33 -15.18 -9.02 -29.11
N ARG A 34 -13.93 -9.42 -28.83
CA ARG A 34 -13.44 -10.77 -29.16
C ARG A 34 -14.05 -11.88 -28.31
N LYS A 35 -14.20 -11.63 -27.02
CA LYS A 35 -14.61 -12.67 -26.05
C LYS A 35 -16.12 -12.73 -25.86
N ARG A 36 -16.83 -11.61 -26.04
CA ARG A 36 -18.29 -11.49 -25.88
C ARG A 36 -18.81 -12.07 -24.54
N GLY A 37 -20.14 -12.27 -24.42
CA GLY A 37 -20.75 -12.87 -23.24
C GLY A 37 -20.65 -11.99 -21.99
N ASN A 38 -20.51 -12.62 -20.85
CA ASN A 38 -20.52 -11.97 -19.52
C ASN A 38 -19.15 -11.38 -19.14
N TYR A 39 -18.46 -10.71 -20.06
CA TYR A 39 -17.08 -10.24 -19.92
C TYR A 39 -16.80 -9.43 -18.66
N PHE A 40 -17.75 -8.60 -18.23
CA PHE A 40 -17.64 -7.75 -17.03
C PHE A 40 -18.37 -8.30 -15.82
N TYR A 41 -18.93 -9.50 -15.94
CA TYR A 41 -19.61 -10.12 -14.81
C TYR A 41 -18.59 -10.69 -13.84
N VAL A 42 -18.72 -10.30 -12.57
CA VAL A 42 -18.01 -10.91 -11.45
C VAL A 42 -18.99 -11.86 -10.77
N LYS A 43 -18.65 -13.16 -10.74
CA LYS A 43 -19.47 -14.16 -10.06
C LYS A 43 -19.46 -13.90 -8.54
N PRO A 44 -20.46 -14.35 -7.79
CA PRO A 44 -20.42 -14.37 -6.33
C PRO A 44 -19.29 -15.30 -5.86
N HIS A 45 -18.26 -14.75 -5.24
CA HIS A 45 -17.21 -15.52 -4.61
C HIS A 45 -17.58 -15.80 -3.15
N LYS A 46 -17.42 -17.05 -2.70
CA LYS A 46 -17.62 -17.43 -1.30
C LYS A 46 -16.34 -17.16 -0.52
N LYS A 47 -16.47 -16.86 0.78
CA LYS A 47 -15.31 -16.72 1.69
C LYS A 47 -14.54 -18.02 1.74
N PRO A 48 -13.29 -18.09 1.23
CA PRO A 48 -12.49 -19.32 1.26
C PRO A 48 -12.07 -19.69 2.69
N ALA A 49 -11.91 -21.00 2.95
CA ALA A 49 -11.55 -21.50 4.27
C ALA A 49 -10.20 -20.97 4.78
N VAL A 50 -9.27 -20.64 3.88
CA VAL A 50 -7.95 -20.05 4.22
C VAL A 50 -8.05 -18.71 4.96
N LEU A 51 -9.19 -18.03 4.89
CA LEU A 51 -9.44 -16.78 5.62
C LEU A 51 -9.91 -16.98 7.07
N ASN A 52 -10.12 -18.22 7.51
CA ASN A 52 -10.56 -18.54 8.86
C ASN A 52 -9.41 -18.96 9.78
N GLU A 53 -8.16 -18.76 9.39
CA GLU A 53 -6.98 -19.19 10.14
C GLU A 53 -6.74 -18.38 11.42
N PHE A 54 -7.02 -17.08 11.36
CA PHE A 54 -6.77 -16.14 12.45
C PHE A 54 -8.09 -15.66 13.07
N LYS A 55 -8.01 -15.20 14.31
CA LYS A 55 -9.16 -14.59 14.98
C LYS A 55 -9.43 -13.22 14.37
N ASP A 56 -10.65 -12.98 13.92
CA ASP A 56 -11.11 -11.71 13.39
C ASP A 56 -11.77 -10.82 14.45
N GLY A 57 -11.76 -9.52 14.21
CA GLY A 57 -12.39 -8.52 15.06
C GLY A 57 -12.61 -7.21 14.32
N TYR A 58 -13.12 -6.22 15.05
CA TYR A 58 -13.38 -4.89 14.49
C TYR A 58 -12.96 -3.79 15.44
N PHE A 59 -12.34 -2.74 14.89
CA PHE A 59 -12.16 -1.46 15.56
C PHE A 59 -13.33 -0.54 15.19
N ASP A 60 -14.10 -0.11 16.18
CA ASP A 60 -15.11 0.94 16.01
C ASP A 60 -14.41 2.30 16.14
N LEU A 61 -14.17 2.97 15.01
CA LEU A 61 -13.51 4.27 14.94
C LEU A 61 -14.55 5.39 14.85
N SER A 62 -14.09 6.63 14.96
CA SER A 62 -14.99 7.80 14.94
C SER A 62 -15.76 7.99 13.62
N GLU A 63 -15.24 7.49 12.49
CA GLU A 63 -15.85 7.66 11.18
C GLU A 63 -16.19 6.35 10.49
N VAL A 64 -15.49 5.27 10.79
CA VAL A 64 -15.61 3.97 10.11
C VAL A 64 -15.37 2.84 11.10
N ARG A 65 -15.90 1.67 10.76
CA ARG A 65 -15.59 0.40 11.42
C ARG A 65 -14.58 -0.36 10.56
N LEU A 66 -13.44 -0.72 11.12
CA LEU A 66 -12.39 -1.44 10.41
C LEU A 66 -12.25 -2.87 10.90
N HIS A 67 -12.27 -3.80 9.97
CA HIS A 67 -11.99 -5.20 10.22
C HIS A 67 -10.49 -5.43 10.41
N TYR A 68 -10.13 -6.37 11.28
CA TYR A 68 -8.76 -6.84 11.44
C TYR A 68 -8.75 -8.33 11.76
N VAL A 69 -7.61 -8.96 11.58
CA VAL A 69 -7.30 -10.26 12.17
C VAL A 69 -6.13 -10.13 13.13
N GLU A 70 -6.13 -11.00 14.15
CA GLU A 70 -5.10 -11.01 15.17
C GLU A 70 -4.65 -12.42 15.52
N ALA A 71 -3.40 -12.50 16.03
CA ALA A 71 -2.85 -13.71 16.61
C ALA A 71 -1.78 -13.36 17.67
N GLY A 72 -1.40 -14.36 18.48
CA GLY A 72 -0.45 -14.19 19.57
C GLY A 72 -1.09 -13.73 20.88
N ASP A 73 -0.27 -13.52 21.91
CA ASP A 73 -0.73 -13.11 23.24
C ASP A 73 -0.96 -11.58 23.27
N PRO A 74 -2.18 -11.11 23.60
CA PRO A 74 -2.51 -9.68 23.68
C PRO A 74 -1.63 -8.85 24.64
N ASN A 75 -0.97 -9.50 25.57
CA ASN A 75 -0.07 -8.83 26.53
C ASN A 75 1.35 -8.60 25.99
N ARG A 76 1.68 -9.20 24.84
CA ARG A 76 2.98 -9.04 24.18
C ARG A 76 3.08 -7.66 23.46
N PRO A 77 4.31 -7.23 23.12
CA PRO A 77 4.51 -6.08 22.26
C PRO A 77 3.73 -6.21 20.95
N LYS A 78 3.18 -5.10 20.45
CA LYS A 78 2.23 -5.09 19.34
C LYS A 78 2.93 -4.82 18.00
N MET A 79 2.54 -5.58 16.98
CA MET A 79 2.90 -5.34 15.59
C MET A 79 1.62 -5.11 14.77
N LEU A 80 1.52 -3.94 14.14
CA LEU A 80 0.38 -3.57 13.32
C LEU A 80 0.79 -3.57 11.84
N PHE A 81 0.14 -4.42 11.06
CA PHE A 81 0.38 -4.62 9.63
C PHE A 81 -0.69 -3.91 8.80
N VAL A 82 -0.27 -3.05 7.88
CA VAL A 82 -1.13 -2.20 7.06
C VAL A 82 -0.86 -2.47 5.58
N HIS A 83 -1.83 -3.08 4.90
CA HIS A 83 -1.73 -3.49 3.50
C HIS A 83 -1.95 -2.32 2.53
N GLY A 84 -1.70 -2.58 1.23
CA GLY A 84 -2.00 -1.67 0.13
C GLY A 84 -2.88 -2.26 -0.96
N PHE A 85 -2.82 -1.69 -2.16
CA PHE A 85 -3.62 -2.06 -3.32
C PHE A 85 -2.96 -3.15 -4.17
N PRO A 86 -3.67 -4.13 -4.65
CA PRO A 86 -5.10 -4.45 -4.43
C PRO A 86 -5.31 -5.52 -3.35
N GLN A 87 -4.47 -5.49 -2.32
CA GLN A 87 -4.42 -6.50 -1.28
C GLN A 87 -5.33 -6.16 -0.10
N PHE A 88 -5.36 -7.02 0.91
CA PHE A 88 -6.07 -6.89 2.16
C PHE A 88 -5.29 -7.63 3.26
N TRP A 89 -5.78 -7.72 4.49
CA TRP A 89 -5.04 -8.31 5.62
C TRP A 89 -4.31 -9.62 5.27
N TYR A 90 -4.85 -10.41 4.36
CA TYR A 90 -4.36 -11.76 4.01
C TYR A 90 -2.94 -11.76 3.40
N CYS A 91 -2.51 -10.64 2.82
CA CYS A 91 -1.13 -10.51 2.33
C CYS A 91 -0.08 -10.64 3.44
N TRP A 92 -0.49 -10.49 4.69
CA TRP A 92 0.36 -10.59 5.87
C TRP A 92 0.36 -11.98 6.53
N ARG A 93 -0.34 -12.98 5.99
CA ARG A 93 -0.50 -14.32 6.58
C ARG A 93 0.82 -14.99 6.97
N HIS A 94 1.88 -14.79 6.18
CA HIS A 94 3.21 -15.33 6.48
C HIS A 94 3.85 -14.64 7.68
N GLN A 95 3.75 -13.33 7.78
CA GLN A 95 4.25 -12.53 8.88
C GLN A 95 3.47 -12.83 10.18
N LEU A 96 2.14 -12.92 10.08
CA LEU A 96 1.29 -13.27 11.23
C LEU A 96 1.68 -14.62 11.82
N ARG A 97 1.82 -15.67 10.98
CA ARG A 97 2.27 -17.02 11.42
C ARG A 97 3.64 -16.98 12.08
N HIS A 98 4.53 -16.15 11.57
CA HIS A 98 5.91 -16.08 12.04
C HIS A 98 6.02 -15.37 13.40
N PHE A 99 5.42 -14.17 13.50
CA PHE A 99 5.61 -13.29 14.65
C PHE A 99 4.66 -13.55 15.82
N GLN A 100 3.54 -14.28 15.64
CA GLN A 100 2.56 -14.54 16.70
C GLN A 100 3.13 -15.24 17.95
N LYS A 101 4.26 -15.90 17.83
CA LYS A 101 4.91 -16.60 18.96
C LYS A 101 5.49 -15.63 19.99
N ASP A 102 5.94 -14.43 19.57
CA ASP A 102 6.65 -13.47 20.40
C ASP A 102 5.92 -12.12 20.51
N TYR A 103 4.96 -11.84 19.62
CA TYR A 103 4.24 -10.59 19.50
C TYR A 103 2.73 -10.80 19.46
N HIS A 104 1.98 -9.78 19.86
CA HIS A 104 0.58 -9.63 19.47
C HIS A 104 0.58 -9.00 18.08
N VAL A 105 0.21 -9.79 17.08
CA VAL A 105 0.21 -9.40 15.68
C VAL A 105 -1.20 -9.06 15.20
N ILE A 106 -1.36 -7.91 14.57
CA ILE A 106 -2.65 -7.43 14.08
C ILE A 106 -2.48 -7.03 12.61
N ALA A 107 -3.29 -7.57 11.72
CA ALA A 107 -3.35 -7.16 10.32
C ALA A 107 -4.70 -6.52 10.02
N LEU A 108 -4.66 -5.24 9.63
CA LEU A 108 -5.82 -4.41 9.43
C LEU A 108 -6.33 -4.52 7.98
N ASP A 109 -7.64 -4.54 7.80
CA ASP A 109 -8.26 -4.14 6.52
C ASP A 109 -8.50 -2.64 6.55
N MET A 110 -7.86 -1.91 5.66
CA MET A 110 -8.04 -0.46 5.58
C MET A 110 -9.45 -0.11 5.10
N ARG A 111 -9.92 1.13 5.39
CA ARG A 111 -11.23 1.57 4.88
C ARG A 111 -11.34 1.35 3.36
N GLY A 112 -12.49 0.86 2.91
CA GLY A 112 -12.72 0.54 1.51
C GLY A 112 -12.35 -0.89 1.09
N TYR A 113 -11.72 -1.66 1.97
CA TYR A 113 -11.27 -3.02 1.66
C TYR A 113 -12.03 -4.09 2.43
N ASN A 114 -12.14 -5.27 1.81
CA ASN A 114 -12.67 -6.52 2.37
C ASN A 114 -13.89 -6.34 3.28
N GLU A 115 -13.80 -6.64 4.56
CA GLU A 115 -14.90 -6.55 5.54
C GLU A 115 -14.97 -5.21 6.29
N SER A 116 -14.02 -4.28 6.05
CA SER A 116 -14.06 -2.92 6.57
C SER A 116 -15.13 -2.07 5.87
N ASP A 117 -15.57 -1.01 6.54
CA ASP A 117 -16.49 -0.03 5.96
C ASP A 117 -15.94 0.58 4.67
N LYS A 118 -16.85 0.80 3.71
CA LYS A 118 -16.55 1.33 2.38
C LYS A 118 -17.37 2.60 2.12
N PRO A 119 -17.05 3.72 2.78
CA PRO A 119 -17.82 4.95 2.64
C PRO A 119 -17.83 5.44 1.20
N HIS A 120 -18.98 5.97 0.76
CA HIS A 120 -19.15 6.49 -0.58
C HIS A 120 -18.44 7.85 -0.74
N GLY A 121 -18.00 8.13 -1.97
CA GLY A 121 -17.35 9.41 -2.31
C GLY A 121 -15.83 9.38 -2.12
N ILE A 122 -15.15 10.16 -2.95
CA ILE A 122 -13.69 10.20 -3.01
C ILE A 122 -13.10 10.87 -1.76
N ASP A 123 -13.80 11.85 -1.20
CA ASP A 123 -13.39 12.62 -0.02
C ASP A 123 -13.13 11.75 1.21
N ASN A 124 -13.81 10.60 1.30
CA ASN A 124 -13.63 9.67 2.42
C ASN A 124 -12.31 8.90 2.37
N TYR A 125 -11.55 9.04 1.28
CA TYR A 125 -10.26 8.36 1.07
C TYR A 125 -9.08 9.32 1.05
N ARG A 126 -9.25 10.52 1.62
CA ARG A 126 -8.17 11.49 1.83
C ARG A 126 -7.15 10.95 2.80
N ILE A 127 -5.90 11.30 2.58
CA ILE A 127 -4.78 10.81 3.40
C ILE A 127 -4.92 11.19 4.90
N ASP A 128 -5.45 12.37 5.20
CA ASP A 128 -5.69 12.81 6.58
C ASP A 128 -6.72 11.92 7.31
N ARG A 129 -7.75 11.42 6.61
CA ARG A 129 -8.71 10.47 7.17
C ARG A 129 -8.09 9.10 7.38
N LEU A 130 -7.28 8.63 6.43
CA LEU A 130 -6.58 7.35 6.54
C LEU A 130 -5.57 7.35 7.69
N VAL A 131 -4.88 8.47 7.89
CA VAL A 131 -3.94 8.66 9.03
C VAL A 131 -4.70 8.69 10.35
N LYS A 132 -5.86 9.37 10.39
CA LYS A 132 -6.74 9.40 11.58
C LYS A 132 -7.22 8.00 11.94
N ASP A 133 -7.64 7.19 10.97
CA ASP A 133 -8.02 5.80 11.23
C ASP A 133 -6.90 5.04 11.92
N LEU A 134 -5.69 5.13 11.37
CA LEU A 134 -4.54 4.40 11.90
C LEU A 134 -4.11 4.91 13.28
N ASP A 135 -4.21 6.23 13.54
CA ASP A 135 -3.99 6.81 14.87
C ASP A 135 -5.00 6.25 15.88
N GLU A 136 -6.29 6.25 15.56
CA GLU A 136 -7.35 5.73 16.44
C GLU A 136 -7.19 4.21 16.69
N VAL A 137 -6.79 3.41 15.68
CA VAL A 137 -6.46 1.99 15.86
C VAL A 137 -5.32 1.82 16.85
N ILE A 138 -4.23 2.56 16.71
CA ILE A 138 -3.07 2.45 17.60
C ILE A 138 -3.44 2.88 19.04
N GLN A 139 -4.30 3.88 19.20
CA GLN A 139 -4.81 4.29 20.53
C GLN A 139 -5.63 3.17 21.18
N GLN A 140 -6.52 2.51 20.44
CA GLN A 140 -7.31 1.37 20.95
C GLN A 140 -6.41 0.15 21.26
N LEU A 141 -5.28 0.01 20.59
CA LEU A 141 -4.26 -1.00 20.91
C LEU A 141 -3.42 -0.65 22.15
N GLY A 142 -3.64 0.50 22.79
CA GLY A 142 -2.94 0.94 23.98
C GLY A 142 -1.71 1.83 23.73
N GLY A 143 -1.60 2.43 22.54
CA GLY A 143 -0.64 3.47 22.21
C GLY A 143 0.53 2.98 21.36
N LYS A 144 1.71 2.72 21.92
CA LYS A 144 2.92 2.48 21.12
C LYS A 144 2.94 1.10 20.44
N THR A 145 3.30 1.06 19.13
CA THR A 145 3.35 -0.17 18.33
C THR A 145 4.48 -0.16 17.31
N THR A 146 4.99 -1.34 16.93
CA THR A 146 5.79 -1.52 15.71
C THR A 146 4.82 -1.47 14.52
N LEU A 147 5.02 -0.49 13.65
CA LEU A 147 4.12 -0.21 12.52
C LEU A 147 4.75 -0.69 11.22
N ILE A 148 4.04 -1.58 10.51
CA ILE A 148 4.51 -2.22 9.28
C ILE A 148 3.54 -1.87 8.15
N GLY A 149 4.04 -1.26 7.07
CA GLY A 149 3.21 -0.87 5.93
C GLY A 149 3.76 -1.31 4.58
N HIS A 150 2.84 -1.65 3.67
CA HIS A 150 3.14 -1.94 2.28
C HIS A 150 2.25 -1.09 1.36
N ASP A 151 2.77 -0.60 0.24
CA ASP A 151 2.05 0.18 -0.79
C ASP A 151 1.22 1.33 -0.17
N TRP A 152 -0.09 1.46 -0.40
CA TRP A 152 -0.92 2.49 0.22
C TRP A 152 -0.86 2.48 1.75
N GLY A 153 -0.78 1.29 2.35
CA GLY A 153 -0.55 1.19 3.80
C GLY A 153 0.74 1.85 4.23
N ALA A 154 1.82 1.69 3.45
CA ALA A 154 3.09 2.37 3.71
C ALA A 154 2.99 3.90 3.58
N ILE A 155 2.21 4.43 2.62
CA ILE A 155 1.97 5.89 2.49
C ILE A 155 1.32 6.43 3.77
N VAL A 156 0.33 5.71 4.31
CA VAL A 156 -0.34 6.10 5.56
C VAL A 156 0.62 5.99 6.74
N CYS A 157 1.43 4.92 6.81
CA CYS A 157 2.43 4.73 7.85
C CYS A 157 3.49 5.84 7.85
N TRP A 158 4.05 6.20 6.69
CA TRP A 158 4.96 7.34 6.53
C TRP A 158 4.33 8.63 7.04
N SER A 159 3.08 8.85 6.67
CA SER A 159 2.35 10.06 7.05
C SER A 159 2.12 10.13 8.55
N LEU A 160 1.69 9.03 9.17
CA LEU A 160 1.50 8.97 10.62
C LEU A 160 2.82 9.12 11.37
N ALA A 161 3.90 8.51 10.89
CA ALA A 161 5.23 8.63 11.50
C ALA A 161 5.75 10.08 11.49
N ALA A 162 5.42 10.84 10.46
CA ALA A 162 5.75 12.26 10.39
C ALA A 162 4.91 13.13 11.38
N GLU A 163 3.64 12.76 11.62
CA GLU A 163 2.73 13.52 12.49
C GLU A 163 2.82 13.12 13.97
N ARG A 164 2.97 11.83 14.23
CA ARG A 164 2.82 11.22 15.55
C ARG A 164 3.95 10.23 15.87
N PRO A 165 5.24 10.64 15.80
CA PRO A 165 6.36 9.73 16.01
C PRO A 165 6.36 9.04 17.38
N SER A 166 5.76 9.65 18.40
CA SER A 166 5.74 9.14 19.79
C SER A 166 4.94 7.84 19.96
N ILE A 167 3.97 7.56 19.07
CA ILE A 167 3.14 6.34 19.14
C ILE A 167 3.71 5.19 18.32
N ILE A 168 4.82 5.41 17.64
CA ILE A 168 5.50 4.41 16.81
C ILE A 168 6.78 3.97 17.51
N ASP A 169 6.88 2.67 17.79
CA ASP A 169 8.11 2.08 18.34
C ASP A 169 9.17 1.96 17.26
N LYS A 170 8.82 1.26 16.20
CA LYS A 170 9.63 1.07 14.98
C LYS A 170 8.74 1.18 13.76
N LEU A 171 9.29 1.72 12.68
CA LEU A 171 8.61 1.85 11.40
C LEU A 171 9.23 0.91 10.38
N ILE A 172 8.42 0.07 9.73
CA ILE A 172 8.88 -0.86 8.70
C ILE A 172 8.05 -0.62 7.45
N ILE A 173 8.72 -0.29 6.36
CA ILE A 173 8.08 0.12 5.10
C ILE A 173 8.51 -0.80 3.97
N MET A 174 7.54 -1.24 3.18
CA MET A 174 7.81 -2.12 2.03
C MET A 174 7.34 -1.50 0.73
N ASN A 175 8.25 -1.45 -0.24
CA ASN A 175 8.01 -1.12 -1.66
C ASN A 175 7.23 0.19 -1.91
N VAL A 176 7.35 1.20 -1.03
CA VAL A 176 6.84 2.55 -1.28
C VAL A 176 7.78 3.61 -0.72
N PRO A 177 8.15 4.60 -1.52
CA PRO A 177 9.02 5.68 -1.04
C PRO A 177 8.27 6.63 -0.10
N GLU A 178 9.04 7.33 0.72
CA GLU A 178 8.53 8.47 1.47
C GLU A 178 7.88 9.49 0.50
N PRO A 179 6.75 10.10 0.84
CA PRO A 179 5.99 10.94 -0.09
C PRO A 179 6.77 12.09 -0.76
N ARG A 180 7.75 12.70 -0.07
CA ARG A 180 8.62 13.75 -0.66
C ARG A 180 9.63 13.13 -1.64
N ALA A 181 10.18 11.95 -1.30
CA ALA A 181 11.05 11.18 -2.18
C ALA A 181 10.31 10.75 -3.46
N PHE A 182 9.07 10.27 -3.32
CA PHE A 182 8.25 9.91 -4.48
C PHE A 182 8.03 11.09 -5.42
N ARG A 183 7.66 12.26 -4.88
CA ARG A 183 7.48 13.48 -5.70
C ARG A 183 8.75 13.89 -6.45
N HIS A 184 9.90 13.76 -5.81
CA HIS A 184 11.18 14.02 -6.46
C HIS A 184 11.42 13.04 -7.60
N VAL A 185 11.34 11.73 -7.34
CA VAL A 185 11.64 10.68 -8.32
C VAL A 185 10.67 10.69 -9.49
N ILE A 186 9.35 10.86 -9.28
CA ILE A 186 8.38 10.90 -10.38
C ILE A 186 8.55 12.14 -11.25
N SER A 187 9.06 13.25 -10.69
CA SER A 187 9.29 14.49 -11.45
C SER A 187 10.62 14.51 -12.20
N THR A 188 11.58 13.68 -11.84
CA THR A 188 12.94 13.68 -12.41
C THR A 188 13.25 12.43 -13.22
N SER A 189 12.47 11.36 -13.10
CA SER A 189 12.70 10.07 -13.77
C SER A 189 11.57 9.73 -14.75
N ALA A 190 11.87 9.75 -16.04
CA ALA A 190 10.94 9.29 -17.08
C ALA A 190 10.54 7.82 -16.87
N ARG A 191 11.47 6.97 -16.38
CA ARG A 191 11.17 5.57 -16.05
C ARG A 191 10.10 5.47 -14.97
N GLN A 192 10.21 6.24 -13.88
CA GLN A 192 9.19 6.24 -12.82
C GLN A 192 7.86 6.80 -13.32
N LEU A 193 7.88 7.88 -14.07
CA LEU A 193 6.66 8.46 -14.64
C LEU A 193 5.91 7.46 -15.51
N LEU A 194 6.60 6.73 -16.39
CA LEU A 194 6.02 5.69 -17.23
C LEU A 194 5.54 4.48 -16.43
N ALA A 195 6.29 4.05 -15.41
CA ALA A 195 5.87 2.98 -14.50
C ALA A 195 4.59 3.33 -13.74
N SER A 196 4.37 4.63 -13.45
CA SER A 196 3.18 5.14 -12.75
C SER A 196 1.95 5.37 -13.66
N TRP A 197 1.94 4.87 -14.91
CA TRP A 197 0.86 5.08 -15.88
C TRP A 197 -0.54 4.72 -15.36
N TYR A 198 -0.63 3.69 -14.53
CA TYR A 198 -1.88 3.22 -13.93
C TYR A 198 -2.51 4.25 -12.99
N MET A 199 -1.71 5.05 -12.29
CA MET A 199 -2.20 6.12 -11.40
C MET A 199 -3.00 7.17 -12.19
N PHE A 200 -2.58 7.46 -13.44
CA PHE A 200 -3.30 8.36 -14.33
C PHE A 200 -4.59 7.72 -14.84
N MET A 201 -4.54 6.46 -15.27
CA MET A 201 -5.72 5.73 -15.74
C MET A 201 -6.76 5.56 -14.63
N PHE A 202 -6.34 5.38 -13.36
CA PHE A 202 -7.25 5.26 -12.21
C PHE A 202 -8.04 6.54 -11.90
N GLN A 203 -7.64 7.70 -12.46
CA GLN A 203 -8.42 8.93 -12.35
C GLN A 203 -9.73 8.89 -13.17
N ALA A 204 -9.80 8.05 -14.20
CA ALA A 204 -10.99 7.94 -15.04
C ALA A 204 -12.17 7.34 -14.25
N PRO A 205 -13.40 7.85 -14.45
CA PRO A 205 -14.57 7.23 -13.84
C PRO A 205 -14.89 5.89 -14.51
N TYR A 206 -15.26 4.89 -13.71
CA TYR A 206 -15.75 3.56 -14.13
C TYR A 206 -14.77 2.69 -14.93
N LEU A 207 -13.80 3.27 -15.64
CA LEU A 207 -12.85 2.52 -16.47
C LEU A 207 -11.96 1.58 -15.65
N PRO A 208 -11.33 2.01 -14.55
CA PRO A 208 -10.52 1.12 -13.72
C PRO A 208 -11.35 -0.03 -13.15
N GLU A 209 -12.54 0.25 -12.63
CA GLU A 209 -13.45 -0.79 -12.12
C GLU A 209 -13.78 -1.81 -13.23
N SER A 210 -14.01 -1.34 -14.46
CA SER A 210 -14.29 -2.22 -15.60
C SER A 210 -13.08 -3.10 -15.96
N VAL A 211 -11.85 -2.55 -15.91
CA VAL A 211 -10.62 -3.31 -16.11
C VAL A 211 -10.47 -4.44 -15.09
N PHE A 212 -10.73 -4.13 -13.80
CA PHE A 212 -10.63 -5.14 -12.75
C PHE A 212 -11.78 -6.15 -12.78
N ARG A 213 -12.99 -5.75 -13.16
CA ARG A 213 -14.15 -6.65 -13.29
C ARG A 213 -14.03 -7.63 -14.46
N ALA A 214 -13.26 -7.27 -15.49
CA ALA A 214 -13.13 -8.06 -16.70
C ALA A 214 -12.69 -9.50 -16.37
N GLU A 215 -13.40 -10.46 -16.98
CA GLU A 215 -13.10 -11.90 -16.88
C GLU A 215 -13.04 -12.40 -15.44
N ASP A 216 -13.99 -11.98 -14.61
CA ASP A 216 -14.09 -12.45 -13.23
C ASP A 216 -12.82 -12.11 -12.41
N LEU A 217 -12.45 -10.84 -12.40
CA LEU A 217 -11.28 -10.32 -11.69
C LEU A 217 -9.92 -10.88 -12.18
N LYS A 218 -9.84 -11.30 -13.44
CA LYS A 218 -8.63 -11.88 -14.03
C LYS A 218 -7.41 -10.96 -13.96
N THR A 219 -7.63 -9.64 -13.95
CA THR A 219 -6.54 -8.66 -13.80
C THR A 219 -5.81 -8.86 -12.48
N VAL A 220 -6.53 -9.03 -11.37
CA VAL A 220 -5.95 -9.26 -10.04
C VAL A 220 -5.16 -10.56 -9.99
N GLU A 221 -5.77 -11.66 -10.45
CA GLU A 221 -5.10 -12.95 -10.55
C GLU A 221 -3.79 -12.84 -11.34
N THR A 222 -3.84 -12.13 -12.48
CA THR A 222 -2.66 -11.95 -13.35
C THR A 222 -1.58 -11.12 -12.65
N MET A 223 -1.94 -10.07 -11.93
CA MET A 223 -0.99 -9.24 -11.18
C MET A 223 -0.28 -10.06 -10.11
N LEU A 224 -1.02 -10.79 -9.28
CA LEU A 224 -0.46 -11.59 -8.20
C LEU A 224 0.43 -12.73 -8.73
N ARG A 225 -0.06 -13.52 -9.70
CA ARG A 225 0.70 -14.66 -10.25
C ARG A 225 1.94 -14.27 -11.05
N LYS A 226 1.96 -13.05 -11.63
CA LYS A 226 3.16 -12.55 -12.32
C LYS A 226 4.21 -12.04 -11.37
N SER A 227 3.77 -11.44 -10.28
CA SER A 227 4.64 -10.86 -9.26
C SER A 227 5.24 -11.96 -8.38
N ILE A 228 4.42 -12.89 -7.89
CA ILE A 228 4.85 -13.98 -7.01
C ILE A 228 5.23 -15.18 -7.88
N LYS A 229 6.54 -15.39 -8.05
CA LYS A 229 7.07 -16.38 -8.98
C LYS A 229 6.87 -17.81 -8.52
N ASP A 230 6.96 -18.03 -7.21
CA ASP A 230 6.73 -19.34 -6.62
C ASP A 230 5.23 -19.62 -6.50
N LYS A 231 4.74 -20.55 -7.32
CA LYS A 231 3.32 -20.94 -7.32
C LYS A 231 2.86 -21.57 -6.01
N ALA A 232 3.78 -22.12 -5.21
CA ALA A 232 3.43 -22.67 -3.91
C ALA A 232 3.09 -21.56 -2.89
N LYS A 233 3.59 -20.35 -3.11
CA LYS A 233 3.31 -19.17 -2.27
C LYS A 233 2.03 -18.43 -2.68
N MET A 234 1.42 -18.78 -3.85
CA MET A 234 0.17 -18.19 -4.34
C MET A 234 -0.69 -19.28 -5.00
N THR A 235 -1.41 -20.00 -4.18
CA THR A 235 -2.30 -21.10 -4.57
C THR A 235 -3.59 -20.58 -5.23
N ASP A 236 -4.42 -21.50 -5.72
CA ASP A 236 -5.75 -21.13 -6.25
C ASP A 236 -6.68 -20.62 -5.14
N ASP A 237 -6.58 -21.17 -3.92
CA ASP A 237 -7.34 -20.71 -2.76
C ASP A 237 -6.91 -19.29 -2.33
N ASP A 238 -5.61 -18.96 -2.41
CA ASP A 238 -5.13 -17.60 -2.19
C ASP A 238 -5.73 -16.63 -3.21
N ILE A 239 -5.76 -16.99 -4.50
CA ILE A 239 -6.39 -16.17 -5.54
C ILE A 239 -7.89 -15.99 -5.30
N GLU A 240 -8.61 -17.05 -4.90
CA GLU A 240 -10.03 -16.94 -4.56
C GLU A 240 -10.25 -16.04 -3.33
N ALA A 241 -9.33 -16.01 -2.36
CA ALA A 241 -9.39 -15.06 -1.23
C ALA A 241 -9.31 -13.60 -1.70
N TYR A 242 -8.41 -13.27 -2.61
CA TYR A 242 -8.33 -11.93 -3.21
C TYR A 242 -9.57 -11.59 -4.05
N LYS A 243 -10.07 -12.53 -4.83
CA LYS A 243 -11.30 -12.33 -5.60
C LYS A 243 -12.51 -12.12 -4.68
N TYR A 244 -12.62 -12.90 -3.60
CA TYR A 244 -13.65 -12.72 -2.59
C TYR A 244 -13.63 -11.29 -2.03
N ALA A 245 -12.48 -10.83 -1.54
CA ALA A 245 -12.35 -9.51 -0.93
C ALA A 245 -12.74 -8.36 -1.89
N LEU A 246 -12.30 -8.44 -3.16
CA LEU A 246 -12.57 -7.42 -4.17
C LEU A 246 -13.96 -7.52 -4.81
N SER A 247 -14.63 -8.68 -4.73
CA SER A 247 -16.02 -8.87 -5.21
C SER A 247 -17.07 -8.30 -4.27
N GLN A 248 -16.71 -7.94 -3.04
CA GLN A 248 -17.61 -7.33 -2.08
C GLN A 248 -18.22 -6.02 -2.64
N PRO A 249 -19.43 -5.63 -2.21
CA PRO A 249 -20.01 -4.34 -2.61
C PRO A 249 -19.01 -3.21 -2.38
N TYR A 250 -18.76 -2.37 -3.39
CA TYR A 250 -17.75 -1.29 -3.37
C TYR A 250 -16.28 -1.73 -3.23
N GLY A 251 -16.00 -3.03 -3.22
CA GLY A 251 -14.65 -3.59 -3.01
C GLY A 251 -13.60 -3.22 -4.06
N LEU A 252 -14.00 -2.68 -5.22
CA LEU A 252 -13.09 -2.11 -6.21
C LEU A 252 -13.05 -0.58 -6.12
N THR A 253 -14.19 0.07 -5.95
CA THR A 253 -14.28 1.54 -5.96
C THR A 253 -13.62 2.15 -4.73
N GLY A 254 -13.78 1.56 -3.54
CA GLY A 254 -13.10 2.01 -2.32
C GLY A 254 -11.58 2.09 -2.50
N PRO A 255 -10.91 0.98 -2.84
CA PRO A 255 -9.47 0.97 -3.13
C PRO A 255 -9.01 1.95 -4.21
N LEU A 256 -9.76 2.10 -5.31
CA LEU A 256 -9.44 3.03 -6.38
C LEU A 256 -9.58 4.50 -5.96
N ASN A 257 -10.43 4.79 -4.98
CA ASN A 257 -10.61 6.15 -4.49
C ASN A 257 -9.39 6.69 -3.73
N TYR A 258 -8.48 5.84 -3.22
CA TYR A 258 -7.17 6.27 -2.72
C TYR A 258 -6.38 7.03 -3.79
N TYR A 259 -6.30 6.45 -4.99
CA TYR A 259 -5.62 7.06 -6.14
C TYR A 259 -6.34 8.31 -6.65
N ARG A 260 -7.68 8.33 -6.58
CA ARG A 260 -8.49 9.49 -7.00
C ARG A 260 -8.41 10.64 -6.00
N ALA A 261 -8.33 10.34 -4.72
CA ALA A 261 -8.21 11.34 -3.66
C ALA A 261 -6.82 12.00 -3.66
N ALA A 262 -5.74 11.24 -3.81
CA ALA A 262 -4.38 11.74 -3.67
C ALA A 262 -4.08 13.01 -4.48
N PRO A 263 -4.27 13.09 -5.80
CA PRO A 263 -3.97 14.31 -6.55
C PRO A 263 -4.96 15.45 -6.29
N ARG A 264 -6.21 15.15 -5.88
CA ARG A 264 -7.25 16.18 -5.64
C ARG A 264 -7.01 16.94 -4.35
N TYR A 265 -6.51 16.27 -3.32
CA TYR A 265 -6.33 16.84 -1.98
C TYR A 265 -4.86 17.03 -1.58
N MET A 266 -3.93 16.80 -2.50
CA MET A 266 -2.50 16.94 -2.24
C MET A 266 -2.12 18.37 -1.80
N HIS A 267 -2.79 19.39 -2.31
CA HIS A 267 -2.54 20.78 -1.91
C HIS A 267 -3.02 21.10 -0.49
N ASP A 268 -4.12 20.50 -0.04
CA ASP A 268 -4.65 20.72 1.32
C ASP A 268 -3.71 20.12 2.37
N VAL A 269 -3.20 18.92 2.09
CA VAL A 269 -2.21 18.24 2.92
C VAL A 269 -0.88 19.00 2.94
N HIS A 270 -0.48 19.63 1.83
CA HIS A 270 0.76 20.44 1.78
C HIS A 270 0.68 21.72 2.58
N ARG A 271 -0.48 22.39 2.63
CA ARG A 271 -0.66 23.59 3.48
C ARG A 271 -0.57 23.30 4.96
N GLN A 272 -0.98 22.08 5.38
CA GLN A 272 -0.89 21.66 6.78
C GLN A 272 0.46 20.97 7.10
N ARG A 273 1.18 20.49 6.08
CA ARG A 273 2.39 19.66 6.17
C ARG A 273 3.55 20.26 5.38
N GLU A 274 3.93 21.47 5.64
CA GLU A 274 5.36 21.79 5.60
C GLU A 274 6.05 21.04 6.76
N LEU A 275 5.92 19.72 6.74
CA LEU A 275 6.72 18.86 7.60
C LEU A 275 8.15 18.95 7.08
N THR A 276 8.84 19.98 7.53
CA THR A 276 10.24 20.26 7.24
C THR A 276 11.17 19.28 7.95
N GLY A 277 10.62 18.43 8.85
CA GLY A 277 11.39 17.52 9.69
C GLY A 277 11.68 16.16 9.05
N LEU A 278 12.68 15.47 9.62
CA LEU A 278 12.98 14.07 9.34
C LEU A 278 11.97 13.17 10.07
N ILE A 279 11.69 11.98 9.53
CA ILE A 279 11.02 10.90 10.25
C ILE A 279 11.90 10.50 11.43
N GLN A 280 11.38 10.64 12.64
CA GLN A 280 12.14 10.42 13.88
C GLN A 280 12.13 8.96 14.34
N SER A 281 11.12 8.18 13.92
CA SER A 281 11.04 6.75 14.25
C SER A 281 12.16 5.98 13.58
N LYS A 282 12.81 5.05 14.32
CA LYS A 282 13.75 4.10 13.70
C LYS A 282 13.04 3.37 12.56
N THR A 283 13.63 3.39 11.37
CA THR A 283 12.96 2.96 10.15
C THR A 283 13.73 1.86 9.42
N LEU A 284 13.03 0.81 9.02
CA LEU A 284 13.51 -0.20 8.07
C LEU A 284 12.74 -0.07 6.76
N ILE A 285 13.46 0.08 5.66
CA ILE A 285 12.89 0.03 4.31
C ILE A 285 13.30 -1.29 3.67
N ILE A 286 12.32 -2.12 3.29
CA ILE A 286 12.53 -3.36 2.54
C ILE A 286 12.00 -3.17 1.13
N TRP A 287 12.78 -3.57 0.12
CA TRP A 287 12.40 -3.32 -1.26
C TRP A 287 12.74 -4.46 -2.20
N GLY A 288 11.75 -4.92 -2.98
CA GLY A 288 11.96 -5.87 -4.06
C GLY A 288 12.45 -5.15 -5.32
N GLU A 289 13.63 -5.50 -5.82
CA GLU A 289 14.25 -4.81 -6.97
C GLU A 289 13.54 -5.05 -8.31
N LEU A 290 12.70 -6.09 -8.38
CA LEU A 290 11.89 -6.41 -9.56
C LEU A 290 10.54 -5.68 -9.57
N ASP A 291 10.34 -4.70 -8.69
CA ASP A 291 9.15 -3.87 -8.68
C ASP A 291 9.01 -3.11 -10.00
N THR A 292 7.90 -3.33 -10.70
CA THR A 292 7.60 -2.70 -11.99
C THR A 292 6.76 -1.42 -11.86
N ALA A 293 6.22 -1.15 -10.67
CA ALA A 293 5.42 0.04 -10.37
C ALA A 293 6.25 1.16 -9.75
N LEU A 294 7.12 0.80 -8.81
CA LEU A 294 7.92 1.74 -8.03
C LEU A 294 9.40 1.36 -8.08
N THR A 295 10.22 2.27 -8.59
CA THR A 295 11.64 2.00 -8.82
C THR A 295 12.46 2.11 -7.54
N VAL A 296 13.55 1.35 -7.44
CA VAL A 296 14.51 1.34 -6.31
C VAL A 296 15.06 2.75 -6.02
N ALA A 297 15.10 3.64 -7.01
CA ALA A 297 15.49 5.04 -6.81
C ALA A 297 14.64 5.74 -5.73
N GLY A 298 13.35 5.36 -5.60
CA GLY A 298 12.47 5.84 -4.55
C GLY A 298 12.90 5.37 -3.15
N ALA A 299 13.36 4.12 -3.02
CA ALA A 299 13.89 3.59 -1.77
C ALA A 299 15.12 4.38 -1.30
N HIS A 300 16.11 4.54 -2.17
CA HIS A 300 17.32 5.32 -1.86
C HIS A 300 17.00 6.79 -1.53
N ALA A 301 16.10 7.42 -2.31
CA ALA A 301 15.70 8.79 -2.05
C ALA A 301 15.00 8.97 -0.70
N SER A 302 14.32 7.95 -0.18
CA SER A 302 13.60 7.98 1.11
C SER A 302 14.53 8.12 2.30
N LEU A 303 15.73 7.56 2.23
CA LEU A 303 16.72 7.63 3.31
C LEU A 303 17.02 9.08 3.74
N ARG A 304 16.99 10.04 2.82
CA ARG A 304 17.23 11.47 3.11
C ARG A 304 16.17 12.13 4.00
N PHE A 305 15.02 11.47 4.13
CA PHE A 305 13.89 11.97 4.92
C PHE A 305 13.72 11.28 6.26
N CYS A 306 14.68 10.42 6.65
CA CYS A 306 14.70 9.71 7.92
C CYS A 306 15.89 10.15 8.75
N ALA A 307 15.70 10.28 10.06
CA ALA A 307 16.78 10.54 11.01
C ALA A 307 17.66 9.30 11.20
N ASP A 308 17.02 8.12 11.16
CA ASP A 308 17.65 6.83 11.39
C ASP A 308 16.93 5.76 10.55
N ALA A 309 17.57 5.29 9.47
CA ALA A 309 16.95 4.32 8.56
C ALA A 309 17.94 3.32 7.97
N GLN A 310 17.46 2.08 7.80
CA GLN A 310 18.13 1.05 6.98
C GLN A 310 17.35 0.76 5.72
N LEU A 311 18.08 0.41 4.66
CA LEU A 311 17.53 -0.11 3.42
C LEU A 311 18.01 -1.55 3.20
N LYS A 312 17.07 -2.48 2.99
CA LYS A 312 17.30 -3.86 2.58
C LYS A 312 16.69 -4.09 1.22
N LEU A 313 17.51 -4.41 0.23
CA LEU A 313 17.09 -4.75 -1.12
C LEU A 313 17.00 -6.27 -1.27
N ILE A 314 15.95 -6.76 -1.95
CA ILE A 314 15.77 -8.16 -2.29
C ILE A 314 15.76 -8.29 -3.81
N PRO A 315 16.87 -8.73 -4.44
CA PRO A 315 17.02 -8.74 -5.91
C PRO A 315 16.02 -9.64 -6.62
N THR A 316 15.47 -10.64 -5.91
CA THR A 316 14.55 -11.64 -6.46
C THR A 316 13.08 -11.29 -6.27
N ALA A 317 12.76 -10.30 -5.44
CA ALA A 317 11.40 -9.94 -5.09
C ALA A 317 10.81 -8.83 -5.97
N SER A 318 9.50 -8.88 -6.11
CA SER A 318 8.67 -7.91 -6.83
C SER A 318 8.09 -6.85 -5.89
N HIS A 319 7.02 -6.17 -6.35
CA HIS A 319 6.25 -5.22 -5.55
C HIS A 319 5.63 -5.84 -4.27
N PHE A 320 5.15 -7.08 -4.34
CA PHE A 320 4.50 -7.77 -3.21
C PHE A 320 5.52 -8.56 -2.38
N VAL A 321 6.56 -7.87 -1.92
CA VAL A 321 7.77 -8.45 -1.32
C VAL A 321 7.48 -9.35 -0.12
N GLN A 322 6.45 -9.03 0.69
CA GLN A 322 6.04 -9.79 1.88
C GLN A 322 5.43 -11.16 1.55
N GLU A 323 4.94 -11.34 0.32
CA GLU A 323 4.42 -12.61 -0.18
C GLU A 323 5.40 -13.34 -1.10
N ASP A 324 6.24 -12.58 -1.80
CA ASP A 324 7.21 -13.12 -2.76
C ASP A 324 8.42 -13.77 -2.04
N GLU A 325 8.94 -13.10 -1.01
CA GLU A 325 10.11 -13.55 -0.22
C GLU A 325 9.85 -13.44 1.29
N PRO A 326 8.79 -14.10 1.81
CA PRO A 326 8.34 -13.93 3.19
C PRO A 326 9.41 -14.29 4.22
N GLU A 327 10.24 -15.31 3.96
CA GLU A 327 11.30 -15.74 4.87
C GLU A 327 12.38 -14.67 5.03
N LYS A 328 12.79 -14.03 3.92
CA LYS A 328 13.79 -12.94 3.95
C LYS A 328 13.22 -11.70 4.60
N VAL A 329 11.95 -11.38 4.31
CA VAL A 329 11.26 -10.25 4.93
C VAL A 329 11.17 -10.45 6.44
N ASN A 330 10.78 -11.64 6.91
CA ASN A 330 10.69 -11.95 8.32
C ASN A 330 12.07 -11.84 9.01
N ALA A 331 13.13 -12.39 8.41
CA ALA A 331 14.47 -12.30 8.94
C ALA A 331 14.97 -10.85 9.05
N TYR A 332 14.72 -10.00 8.05
CA TYR A 332 15.08 -8.57 8.10
C TYR A 332 14.31 -7.81 9.19
N ILE A 333 13.04 -8.17 9.40
CA ILE A 333 12.23 -7.59 10.48
C ILE A 333 12.76 -8.03 11.83
N GLU A 334 13.07 -9.33 12.03
CA GLU A 334 13.65 -9.85 13.28
C GLU A 334 14.99 -9.17 13.61
N ASP A 335 15.90 -9.13 12.66
CA ASP A 335 17.21 -8.48 12.81
C ASP A 335 17.05 -7.01 13.21
N PHE A 336 16.10 -6.28 12.57
CA PHE A 336 15.84 -4.90 12.86
C PHE A 336 15.24 -4.67 14.25
N ILE A 337 14.33 -5.52 14.68
CA ILE A 337 13.68 -5.39 15.99
C ILE A 337 14.65 -5.76 17.12
N ALA A 338 15.51 -6.75 16.91
CA ALA A 338 16.48 -7.23 17.91
C ALA A 338 17.60 -6.22 18.20
N GLN A 339 17.84 -5.24 17.32
CA GLN A 339 18.92 -4.27 17.50
C GLN A 339 18.58 -3.25 18.58
N VAL A 340 19.30 -3.30 19.70
CA VAL A 340 19.18 -2.38 20.81
C VAL A 340 19.92 -1.07 20.53
N ASP A 341 21.12 -1.15 19.92
CA ASP A 341 21.95 -0.03 19.49
C ASP A 341 22.16 -0.06 17.97
N TRP A 342 21.83 1.05 17.35
CA TRP A 342 21.84 1.19 15.90
C TRP A 342 23.05 2.00 15.44
N PRO A 343 23.83 1.55 14.44
CA PRO A 343 24.85 2.40 13.84
C PRO A 343 24.15 3.52 13.06
N THR A 344 24.40 4.76 13.45
CA THR A 344 23.97 5.94 12.70
C THR A 344 24.50 5.88 11.27
N LEU A 345 23.70 6.36 10.30
CA LEU A 345 24.13 6.46 8.91
C LEU A 345 25.42 7.26 8.84
N ASP A 346 26.51 6.64 8.37
CA ASP A 346 27.73 7.38 8.07
C ASP A 346 27.42 8.44 7.00
N ASP A 347 27.91 9.68 7.23
CA ASP A 347 27.78 10.83 6.32
C ASP A 347 28.15 10.53 4.86
N ALA A 348 28.97 9.49 4.63
CA ALA A 348 29.36 9.02 3.31
C ALA A 348 28.18 8.39 2.51
N THR A 349 27.29 7.65 3.17
CA THR A 349 26.13 7.01 2.51
C THR A 349 25.05 8.03 2.18
N ALA A 350 24.89 9.05 3.02
CA ALA A 350 23.95 10.16 2.77
C ALA A 350 24.42 11.05 1.61
N LYS A 351 25.73 11.24 1.43
CA LYS A 351 26.32 12.04 0.33
C LYS A 351 26.37 11.32 -1.01
N ALA A 352 26.45 10.00 -1.04
CA ALA A 352 26.44 9.21 -2.28
C ALA A 352 25.04 9.11 -2.93
N ALA A 353 23.99 9.53 -2.22
CA ALA A 353 22.60 9.56 -2.72
C ALA A 353 22.18 10.93 -3.27
N LEU A 354 23.11 11.92 -3.34
CA LEU A 354 22.97 13.21 -4.02
C LEU A 354 23.38 13.08 -5.48
#